data_65fb972397c55d62224c1cd791a1ee60
#
_entry.id   65fb972397c55d62224c1cd791a1ee60
#
_cell.length_a   1.000
_cell.length_b   1.000
_cell.length_c   1.000
_cell.angle_alpha   90.00
_cell.angle_beta   90.00
_cell.angle_gamma   90.00
#
_symmetry.space_group_name_H-M   'P 1'
#
loop_
_entity.id
_entity.type
_entity.pdbx_description
1 polymer ?
#
loop_
_entity_poly.entity_id
_entity_poly.type
_entity_poly.pdbx_seq_one_letter_code
_entity_poly.pdbx_strand_id
1 'polypeptide(L)'
;DLSDSLDYVGKTDNGTEVYETSEAVRKLPYKKRMEAFMDIMRNEYAGRTAKFTARDGEVYYATFDENDLRKNVYGDKKSSPRGWKAKINTGADGNIFDLVENAEHRGSGKEQGKTSEAHQGLTGWEYFVKTVQIDGRVYDLLANVRKKPDGEFVYSIQLNENEKKAPAPPRQYQNGTAKAENRPVRGSTY
;
A
#
# COMPACT_ATOMS: atom_id res chain seq x y z
N ASP A 1 9.97 -9.26 -17.08
CA ASP A 1 9.42 -9.93 -15.92
C ASP A 1 9.73 -9.11 -14.67
N LEU A 2 8.70 -8.56 -14.02
CA LEU A 2 8.82 -7.79 -12.79
C LEU A 2 8.77 -8.69 -11.55
N SER A 3 9.23 -9.92 -11.69
CA SER A 3 9.23 -10.90 -10.60
C SER A 3 10.08 -10.50 -9.41
N ASP A 4 11.09 -9.66 -9.65
CA ASP A 4 11.92 -9.08 -8.61
C ASP A 4 11.25 -7.83 -8.07
N SER A 5 10.28 -8.04 -7.21
CA SER A 5 9.55 -6.98 -6.56
C SER A 5 10.45 -6.00 -5.80
N LEU A 6 9.86 -4.91 -5.32
CA LEU A 6 10.48 -3.92 -4.47
C LEU A 6 11.44 -4.57 -3.46
N ASP A 7 12.70 -4.19 -3.50
CA ASP A 7 13.73 -4.81 -2.68
C ASP A 7 13.60 -4.37 -1.22
N TYR A 8 13.35 -5.34 -0.36
CA TYR A 8 13.46 -5.14 1.08
C TYR A 8 14.94 -5.08 1.46
N VAL A 9 15.37 -3.94 2.00
CA VAL A 9 16.77 -3.69 2.36
C VAL A 9 17.05 -4.06 3.81
N GLY A 10 16.11 -3.84 4.71
CA GLY A 10 16.24 -4.08 6.14
C GLY A 10 15.32 -3.18 6.94
N LYS A 11 15.66 -2.99 8.21
CA LYS A 11 14.95 -2.07 9.11
C LYS A 11 15.89 -1.02 9.68
N THR A 12 15.33 0.14 9.97
CA THR A 12 16.01 1.17 10.78
C THR A 12 16.04 0.73 12.25
N ASP A 13 16.82 1.43 13.08
CA ASP A 13 16.91 1.12 14.51
C ASP A 13 15.57 1.20 15.24
N ASN A 14 14.65 2.03 14.77
CA ASN A 14 13.30 2.15 15.31
C ASN A 14 12.28 1.18 14.69
N GLY A 15 12.74 0.23 13.88
CA GLY A 15 11.90 -0.81 13.30
C GLY A 15 11.19 -0.45 12.00
N THR A 16 11.44 0.73 11.40
CA THR A 16 10.85 1.10 10.12
C THR A 16 11.44 0.23 9.00
N GLU A 17 10.59 -0.44 8.24
CA GLU A 17 11.00 -1.23 7.08
C GLU A 17 11.51 -0.32 5.97
N VAL A 18 12.61 -0.74 5.34
CA VAL A 18 13.30 0.00 4.27
C VAL A 18 13.25 -0.79 2.97
N TYR A 19 12.84 -0.12 1.92
CA TYR A 19 12.70 -0.68 0.58
C TYR A 19 13.39 0.18 -0.45
N GLU A 20 13.79 -0.44 -1.54
CA GLU A 20 14.28 0.23 -2.74
C GLU A 20 13.46 -0.21 -3.95
N THR A 21 13.17 0.72 -4.84
CA THR A 21 12.55 0.40 -6.12
C THR A 21 13.50 -0.47 -6.93
N SER A 22 13.01 -1.56 -7.52
CA SER A 22 13.81 -2.48 -8.31
C SER A 22 14.43 -1.78 -9.53
N GLU A 23 15.56 -2.29 -9.96
CA GLU A 23 16.21 -1.80 -11.19
C GLU A 23 15.33 -2.00 -12.41
N ALA A 24 14.59 -3.09 -12.49
CA ALA A 24 13.66 -3.37 -13.58
C ALA A 24 12.62 -2.26 -13.74
N VAL A 25 12.03 -1.80 -12.63
CA VAL A 25 11.07 -0.69 -12.65
C VAL A 25 11.76 0.63 -12.96
N ARG A 26 12.95 0.89 -12.39
CA ARG A 26 13.70 2.13 -12.65
C ARG A 26 14.03 2.33 -14.13
N LYS A 27 14.27 1.26 -14.87
CA LYS A 27 14.54 1.28 -16.31
C LYS A 27 13.32 1.58 -17.16
N LEU A 28 12.11 1.43 -16.62
CA LEU A 28 10.89 1.70 -17.38
C LEU A 28 10.60 3.19 -17.46
N PRO A 29 10.14 3.69 -18.62
CA PRO A 29 9.50 4.99 -18.71
C PRO A 29 8.32 5.07 -17.74
N TYR A 30 8.05 6.25 -17.22
CA TYR A 30 7.02 6.43 -16.18
C TYR A 30 5.63 5.88 -16.59
N LYS A 31 5.23 6.14 -17.83
CA LYS A 31 3.98 5.59 -18.39
C LYS A 31 3.94 4.07 -18.31
N LYS A 32 5.07 3.40 -18.56
CA LYS A 32 5.16 1.94 -18.47
C LYS A 32 5.08 1.42 -17.04
N ARG A 33 5.55 2.20 -16.07
CA ARG A 33 5.36 1.86 -14.65
C ARG A 33 3.88 1.89 -14.27
N MET A 34 3.14 2.88 -14.74
CA MET A 34 1.70 2.97 -14.53
C MET A 34 0.95 1.79 -15.16
N GLU A 35 1.30 1.43 -16.38
CA GLU A 35 0.74 0.27 -17.07
C GLU A 35 1.05 -1.03 -16.31
N ALA A 36 2.28 -1.21 -15.86
CA ALA A 36 2.69 -2.36 -15.06
C ALA A 36 1.92 -2.44 -13.75
N PHE A 37 1.74 -1.32 -13.05
CA PHE A 37 0.93 -1.25 -11.84
C PHE A 37 -0.52 -1.68 -12.13
N MET A 38 -1.11 -1.17 -13.20
CA MET A 38 -2.48 -1.51 -13.58
C MET A 38 -2.65 -2.99 -13.91
N ASP A 39 -1.69 -3.57 -14.63
CA ASP A 39 -1.70 -5.00 -14.97
C ASP A 39 -1.59 -5.89 -13.73
N ILE A 40 -0.72 -5.54 -12.80
CA ILE A 40 -0.58 -6.25 -11.54
C ILE A 40 -1.89 -6.18 -10.73
N MET A 41 -2.51 -5.01 -10.67
CA MET A 41 -3.78 -4.84 -9.98
C MET A 41 -4.87 -5.74 -10.54
N ARG A 42 -5.01 -5.77 -11.87
CA ARG A 42 -6.04 -6.58 -12.53
C ARG A 42 -5.77 -8.08 -12.40
N ASN A 43 -4.51 -8.47 -12.59
CA ASN A 43 -4.17 -9.89 -12.70
C ASN A 43 -3.91 -10.57 -11.36
N GLU A 44 -3.46 -9.81 -10.36
CA GLU A 44 -3.01 -10.38 -9.09
C GLU A 44 -3.86 -9.97 -7.89
N TYR A 45 -4.44 -8.77 -7.91
CA TYR A 45 -5.11 -8.23 -6.72
C TYR A 45 -6.62 -8.06 -6.86
N ALA A 46 -7.16 -7.83 -8.05
CA ALA A 46 -8.60 -7.70 -8.23
C ALA A 46 -9.34 -8.95 -7.74
N GLY A 47 -10.31 -8.75 -6.87
CA GLY A 47 -11.10 -9.83 -6.27
C GLY A 47 -10.41 -10.56 -5.10
N ARG A 48 -9.14 -10.28 -4.80
CA ARG A 48 -8.47 -10.81 -3.60
C ARG A 48 -8.93 -10.09 -2.36
N THR A 49 -8.73 -10.74 -1.22
CA THR A 49 -8.96 -10.14 0.09
C THR A 49 -7.65 -9.95 0.83
N ALA A 50 -7.55 -8.86 1.57
CA ALA A 50 -6.47 -8.61 2.52
C ALA A 50 -7.04 -8.66 3.94
N LYS A 51 -6.26 -9.22 4.86
CA LYS A 51 -6.62 -9.28 6.28
C LYS A 51 -6.16 -8.02 6.99
N PHE A 52 -7.08 -7.37 7.67
CA PHE A 52 -6.81 -6.23 8.55
C PHE A 52 -7.29 -6.56 9.96
N THR A 53 -6.52 -6.19 10.96
CA THR A 53 -6.87 -6.38 12.37
C THR A 53 -7.02 -5.03 13.05
N ALA A 54 -8.22 -4.74 13.54
CA ALA A 54 -8.50 -3.53 14.29
C ALA A 54 -7.93 -3.61 15.74
N ARG A 55 -7.86 -2.47 16.42
CA ARG A 55 -7.33 -2.37 17.78
C ARG A 55 -8.12 -3.19 18.81
N ASP A 56 -9.42 -3.33 18.60
CA ASP A 56 -10.30 -4.15 19.42
C ASP A 56 -10.20 -5.66 19.15
N GLY A 57 -9.33 -6.05 18.22
CA GLY A 57 -9.14 -7.43 17.79
C GLY A 57 -10.09 -7.89 16.69
N GLU A 58 -11.03 -7.06 16.26
CA GLU A 58 -11.91 -7.38 15.14
C GLU A 58 -11.10 -7.53 13.85
N VAL A 59 -11.38 -8.60 13.10
CA VAL A 59 -10.69 -8.92 11.85
C VAL A 59 -11.58 -8.62 10.68
N TYR A 60 -11.05 -7.85 9.72
CA TYR A 60 -11.71 -7.55 8.46
C TYR A 60 -10.98 -8.24 7.31
N TYR A 61 -11.73 -8.82 6.41
CA TYR A 61 -11.23 -9.34 5.15
C TYR A 61 -11.71 -8.41 4.04
N ALA A 62 -10.92 -7.41 3.72
CA ALA A 62 -11.28 -6.40 2.74
C ALA A 62 -10.92 -6.82 1.33
N THR A 63 -11.89 -6.76 0.43
CA THR A 63 -11.71 -7.12 -0.98
C THR A 63 -11.16 -5.94 -1.77
N PHE A 64 -10.22 -6.22 -2.66
CA PHE A 64 -9.75 -5.26 -3.65
C PHE A 64 -10.74 -5.23 -4.82
N ASP A 65 -11.57 -4.20 -4.87
CA ASP A 65 -12.55 -4.00 -5.94
C ASP A 65 -11.88 -3.41 -7.19
N GLU A 66 -12.12 -4.00 -8.36
CA GLU A 66 -11.50 -3.56 -9.61
C GLU A 66 -11.82 -2.09 -9.95
N ASN A 67 -13.03 -1.63 -9.66
CA ASN A 67 -13.43 -0.25 -9.93
C ASN A 67 -12.63 0.76 -9.09
N ASP A 68 -12.33 0.41 -7.85
CA ASP A 68 -11.52 1.25 -6.96
C ASP A 68 -10.03 1.16 -7.29
N LEU A 69 -9.57 0.04 -7.84
CA LEU A 69 -8.18 -0.14 -8.23
C LEU A 69 -7.74 0.87 -9.29
N ARG A 70 -8.54 1.06 -10.33
CA ARG A 70 -8.22 2.04 -11.38
C ARG A 70 -8.08 3.46 -10.84
N LYS A 71 -8.96 3.84 -9.93
CA LYS A 71 -8.90 5.11 -9.23
C LYS A 71 -7.58 5.28 -8.47
N ASN A 72 -7.10 4.21 -7.87
CA ASN A 72 -5.85 4.22 -7.12
C ASN A 72 -4.61 4.41 -8.00
N VAL A 73 -4.66 4.05 -9.27
CA VAL A 73 -3.54 4.28 -10.20
C VAL A 73 -3.61 5.65 -10.86
N TYR A 74 -4.76 6.00 -11.43
CA TYR A 74 -4.89 7.18 -12.28
C TYR A 74 -5.59 8.36 -11.62
N GLY A 75 -6.37 8.10 -10.59
CA GLY A 75 -7.24 9.10 -9.95
C GLY A 75 -6.84 9.52 -8.54
N ASP A 76 -5.70 9.09 -8.06
CA ASP A 76 -5.25 9.42 -6.71
C ASP A 76 -4.82 10.88 -6.60
N LYS A 77 -5.72 11.71 -6.07
CA LYS A 77 -5.47 13.14 -5.82
C LYS A 77 -5.13 13.42 -4.35
N LYS A 78 -5.09 12.39 -3.51
CA LYS A 78 -4.90 12.55 -2.06
C LYS A 78 -3.47 12.29 -1.62
N SER A 79 -2.69 11.54 -2.40
CA SER A 79 -1.26 11.39 -2.15
C SER A 79 -0.51 12.69 -2.46
N SER A 80 0.55 12.97 -1.70
CA SER A 80 1.49 14.02 -2.07
C SER A 80 2.13 13.72 -3.44
N PRO A 81 2.66 14.72 -4.16
CA PRO A 81 3.29 14.47 -5.48
C PRO A 81 4.39 13.41 -5.43
N ARG A 82 5.26 13.45 -4.43
CA ARG A 82 6.31 12.42 -4.23
C ARG A 82 5.71 11.09 -3.78
N GLY A 83 4.71 11.13 -2.91
CA GLY A 83 3.99 9.94 -2.46
C GLY A 83 3.32 9.22 -3.61
N TRP A 84 2.72 9.96 -4.54
CA TRP A 84 2.12 9.37 -5.72
C TRP A 84 3.14 8.67 -6.62
N LYS A 85 4.31 9.30 -6.85
CA LYS A 85 5.41 8.67 -7.61
C LYS A 85 5.93 7.41 -6.91
N ALA A 86 6.13 7.45 -5.60
CA ALA A 86 6.54 6.29 -4.82
C ALA A 86 5.50 5.18 -4.90
N LYS A 87 4.22 5.51 -4.84
CA LYS A 87 3.12 4.57 -4.99
C LYS A 87 3.13 3.86 -6.36
N ILE A 88 3.33 4.60 -7.44
CA ILE A 88 3.42 4.01 -8.79
C ILE A 88 4.62 3.07 -8.89
N ASN A 89 5.78 3.47 -8.40
CA ASN A 89 6.98 2.64 -8.41
C ASN A 89 6.77 1.35 -7.58
N THR A 90 6.24 1.49 -6.38
CA THR A 90 5.95 0.35 -5.50
C THR A 90 4.90 -0.57 -6.11
N GLY A 91 3.86 -0.01 -6.69
CA GLY A 91 2.79 -0.76 -7.35
C GLY A 91 3.28 -1.50 -8.60
N ALA A 92 4.15 -0.87 -9.38
CA ALA A 92 4.79 -1.51 -10.54
C ALA A 92 5.70 -2.68 -10.15
N ASP A 93 6.27 -2.64 -8.94
CA ASP A 93 7.00 -3.76 -8.35
C ASP A 93 6.07 -4.84 -7.74
N GLY A 94 4.78 -4.57 -7.61
CA GLY A 94 3.80 -5.52 -7.09
C GLY A 94 3.69 -5.59 -5.57
N ASN A 95 4.26 -4.66 -4.84
CA ASN A 95 4.36 -4.75 -3.37
C ASN A 95 3.39 -3.86 -2.59
N ILE A 96 2.71 -2.92 -3.22
CA ILE A 96 1.89 -1.96 -2.46
C ILE A 96 0.76 -2.63 -1.67
N PHE A 97 0.16 -3.67 -2.23
CA PHE A 97 -0.95 -4.39 -1.57
C PHE A 97 -0.44 -5.35 -0.50
N ASP A 98 0.72 -5.95 -0.71
CA ASP A 98 1.35 -6.79 0.30
C ASP A 98 1.76 -5.95 1.53
N LEU A 99 2.20 -4.71 1.33
CA LEU A 99 2.51 -3.80 2.42
C LEU A 99 1.27 -3.39 3.23
N VAL A 100 0.12 -3.27 2.58
CA VAL A 100 -1.14 -2.88 3.23
C VAL A 100 -1.56 -3.86 4.32
N GLU A 101 -1.33 -5.15 4.15
CA GLU A 101 -1.71 -6.20 5.11
C GLU A 101 -1.03 -6.05 6.47
N ASN A 102 0.12 -5.40 6.52
CA ASN A 102 0.87 -5.16 7.74
C ASN A 102 0.64 -3.76 8.33
N ALA A 103 -0.38 -3.05 7.85
CA ALA A 103 -0.73 -1.74 8.36
C ALA A 103 -1.45 -1.84 9.70
N GLU A 104 -1.15 -0.89 10.60
CA GLU A 104 -1.76 -0.81 11.93
C GLU A 104 -3.06 -0.03 11.88
N HIS A 105 -4.04 -0.46 12.67
CA HIS A 105 -5.31 0.24 12.80
C HIS A 105 -5.12 1.61 13.45
N ARG A 106 -5.53 2.66 12.75
CA ARG A 106 -5.43 4.03 13.23
C ARG A 106 -6.73 4.55 13.82
N GLY A 107 -7.85 4.22 13.22
CA GLY A 107 -9.14 4.70 13.69
C GLY A 107 -10.27 4.25 12.79
N SER A 108 -11.47 4.62 13.19
CA SER A 108 -12.72 4.33 12.51
C SER A 108 -13.49 5.62 12.23
N GLY A 109 -14.31 5.62 11.20
CA GLY A 109 -15.22 6.70 10.90
C GLY A 109 -16.58 6.18 10.50
N LYS A 110 -17.62 6.97 10.72
CA LYS A 110 -18.95 6.70 10.20
C LYS A 110 -19.22 7.59 9.01
N GLU A 111 -19.92 7.07 8.03
CA GLU A 111 -20.36 7.89 6.90
C GLU A 111 -21.32 8.97 7.40
N GLN A 112 -21.00 10.22 7.14
CA GLN A 112 -21.82 11.35 7.57
C GLN A 112 -22.64 11.91 6.39
N GLY A 113 -23.64 11.18 5.99
CA GLY A 113 -24.90 11.71 5.47
C GLY A 113 -24.93 12.54 4.20
N LYS A 114 -23.92 12.61 3.34
CA LYS A 114 -24.06 13.12 1.96
C LYS A 114 -23.49 12.14 0.97
N THR A 115 -24.39 11.49 0.34
CA THR A 115 -24.11 10.36 -0.53
C THR A 115 -23.91 10.80 -1.97
N SER A 116 -22.67 10.86 -2.41
CA SER A 116 -22.39 10.54 -3.80
C SER A 116 -22.76 9.07 -4.03
N GLU A 117 -23.09 8.69 -5.26
CA GLU A 117 -23.38 7.29 -5.60
C GLU A 117 -22.30 6.32 -5.09
N ALA A 118 -21.04 6.76 -5.06
CA ALA A 118 -19.92 5.98 -4.54
C ALA A 118 -20.02 5.66 -3.04
N HIS A 119 -20.80 6.40 -2.29
CA HIS A 119 -20.94 6.24 -0.84
C HIS A 119 -22.30 5.66 -0.42
N GLN A 120 -23.13 5.28 -1.38
CA GLN A 120 -24.41 4.64 -1.07
C GLN A 120 -24.21 3.30 -0.36
N GLY A 121 -24.94 3.11 0.73
CA GLY A 121 -24.89 1.89 1.51
C GLY A 121 -23.66 1.74 2.41
N LEU A 122 -22.77 2.74 2.51
CA LEU A 122 -21.66 2.69 3.45
C LEU A 122 -22.18 2.73 4.89
N THR A 123 -21.67 1.84 5.72
CA THR A 123 -21.92 1.82 7.16
C THR A 123 -20.77 2.44 7.96
N GLY A 124 -19.61 2.61 7.35
CA GLY A 124 -18.46 3.25 7.99
C GLY A 124 -17.16 3.02 7.27
N TRP A 125 -16.10 3.45 7.92
CA TRP A 125 -14.72 3.39 7.46
C TRP A 125 -13.80 2.88 8.55
N GLU A 126 -12.76 2.14 8.13
CA GLU A 126 -11.62 1.78 8.96
C GLU A 126 -10.34 2.26 8.29
N TYR A 127 -9.43 2.80 9.10
CA TYR A 127 -8.18 3.39 8.62
C TYR A 127 -6.98 2.62 9.18
N PHE A 128 -6.08 2.24 8.29
CA PHE A 128 -4.85 1.52 8.64
C PHE A 128 -3.65 2.26 8.09
N VAL A 129 -2.59 2.33 8.87
CA VAL A 129 -1.38 3.07 8.50
C VAL A 129 -0.14 2.22 8.70
N LYS A 130 0.77 2.30 7.76
CA LYS A 130 2.13 1.76 7.88
C LYS A 130 3.14 2.80 7.46
N THR A 131 4.14 3.03 8.31
CA THR A 131 5.28 3.88 7.96
C THR A 131 6.35 3.02 7.33
N VAL A 132 6.85 3.43 6.18
CA VAL A 132 7.92 2.75 5.44
C VAL A 132 8.91 3.77 4.90
N GLN A 133 10.13 3.33 4.65
CA GLN A 133 11.13 4.12 3.94
C GLN A 133 11.32 3.53 2.55
N ILE A 134 11.17 4.34 1.52
CA ILE A 134 11.30 3.92 0.13
C ILE A 134 12.26 4.88 -0.57
N ASP A 135 13.32 4.35 -1.17
CA ASP A 135 14.32 5.14 -1.91
C ASP A 135 14.83 6.35 -1.11
N GLY A 136 15.12 6.13 0.17
CA GLY A 136 15.68 7.15 1.06
C GLY A 136 14.68 8.18 1.61
N ARG A 137 13.37 8.01 1.42
CA ARG A 137 12.34 8.89 1.96
C ARG A 137 11.35 8.12 2.80
N VAL A 138 10.85 8.76 3.85
CA VAL A 138 9.84 8.17 4.75
C VAL A 138 8.44 8.55 4.27
N TYR A 139 7.58 7.54 4.17
CA TYR A 139 6.17 7.69 3.78
C TYR A 139 5.27 7.02 4.80
N ASP A 140 4.09 7.61 4.99
CA ASP A 140 2.97 6.92 5.60
C ASP A 140 2.07 6.36 4.50
N LEU A 141 1.91 5.05 4.49
CA LEU A 141 0.95 4.35 3.67
C LEU A 141 -0.36 4.29 4.44
N LEU A 142 -1.41 4.88 3.89
CA LEU A 142 -2.74 4.89 4.48
C LEU A 142 -3.71 4.06 3.65
N ALA A 143 -4.25 3.00 4.24
CA ALA A 143 -5.31 2.21 3.63
C ALA A 143 -6.66 2.60 4.23
N ASN A 144 -7.61 2.98 3.37
CA ASN A 144 -8.99 3.22 3.73
C ASN A 144 -9.82 2.00 3.36
N VAL A 145 -10.40 1.36 4.37
CA VAL A 145 -11.31 0.24 4.20
C VAL A 145 -12.73 0.74 4.41
N ARG A 146 -13.55 0.66 3.37
CA ARG A 146 -14.96 1.01 3.47
C ARG A 146 -15.77 -0.21 3.88
N LYS A 147 -16.79 0.03 4.70
CA LYS A 147 -17.70 -0.99 5.20
C LYS A 147 -19.06 -0.81 4.52
N LYS A 148 -19.54 -1.89 3.91
CA LYS A 148 -20.86 -1.97 3.29
C LYS A 148 -21.63 -3.17 3.85
N PRO A 149 -22.95 -3.25 3.68
CA PRO A 149 -23.72 -4.40 4.14
C PRO A 149 -23.25 -5.75 3.57
N ASP A 150 -22.68 -5.74 2.37
CA ASP A 150 -22.16 -6.92 1.68
C ASP A 150 -20.68 -7.23 1.94
N GLY A 151 -20.02 -6.44 2.78
CA GLY A 151 -18.64 -6.70 3.18
C GLY A 151 -17.75 -5.46 3.28
N GLU A 152 -16.47 -5.70 3.45
CA GLU A 152 -15.43 -4.68 3.53
C GLU A 152 -14.63 -4.65 2.23
N PHE A 153 -14.28 -3.42 1.81
CA PHE A 153 -13.56 -3.18 0.56
C PHE A 153 -12.42 -2.19 0.77
N VAL A 154 -11.29 -2.44 0.15
CA VAL A 154 -10.20 -1.47 0.11
C VAL A 154 -10.58 -0.36 -0.87
N TYR A 155 -10.91 0.81 -0.34
CA TYR A 155 -11.33 1.96 -1.13
C TYR A 155 -10.16 2.74 -1.71
N SER A 156 -9.17 3.03 -0.90
CA SER A 156 -7.99 3.76 -1.36
C SER A 156 -6.74 3.40 -0.58
N ILE A 157 -5.62 3.48 -1.27
CA ILE A 157 -4.30 3.40 -0.69
C ILE A 157 -3.59 4.69 -1.05
N GLN A 158 -3.09 5.41 -0.06
CA GLN A 158 -2.39 6.68 -0.22
C GLN A 158 -0.98 6.54 0.31
N LEU A 159 -0.02 7.12 -0.37
CA LEU A 159 1.34 7.31 0.14
C LEU A 159 1.56 8.80 0.34
N ASN A 160 1.83 9.20 1.57
CA ASN A 160 2.13 10.57 1.91
C ASN A 160 3.54 10.66 2.51
N GLU A 161 4.35 11.58 1.98
CA GLU A 161 5.67 11.84 2.55
C GLU A 161 5.52 12.28 4.00
N ASN A 162 6.22 11.60 4.91
CA ASN A 162 6.28 11.98 6.31
C ASN A 162 7.52 12.83 6.56
N GLU A 163 7.39 14.13 6.38
CA GLU A 163 8.49 15.08 6.53
C GLU A 163 9.00 15.21 7.97
N LYS A 164 8.22 14.79 8.95
CA LYS A 164 8.60 14.80 10.37
C LYS A 164 9.58 13.71 10.74
N LYS A 165 9.71 12.68 9.90
CA LYS A 165 10.64 11.58 10.09
C LYS A 165 11.77 11.70 9.09
N ALA A 166 12.98 11.94 9.58
CA ALA A 166 14.17 11.93 8.73
C ALA A 166 14.48 10.50 8.25
N PRO A 167 14.94 10.35 7.00
CA PRO A 167 15.43 9.06 6.51
C PRO A 167 16.63 8.61 7.36
N ALA A 168 16.68 7.32 7.68
CA ALA A 168 17.83 6.76 8.37
C ALA A 168 19.06 6.68 7.43
N PRO A 169 20.28 6.98 7.93
CA PRO A 169 21.49 6.74 7.17
C PRO A 169 21.64 5.24 6.83
N PRO A 170 22.28 4.88 5.69
CA PRO A 170 22.42 3.49 5.27
C PRO A 170 23.03 2.56 6.31
N ARG A 171 23.96 3.08 7.12
CA ARG A 171 24.61 2.32 8.20
C ARG A 171 23.67 1.90 9.35
N GLN A 172 22.47 2.47 9.44
CA GLN A 172 21.46 2.14 10.44
C GLN A 172 20.53 1.03 9.98
N TYR A 173 20.65 0.58 8.75
CA TYR A 173 19.86 -0.53 8.26
C TYR A 173 20.36 -1.84 8.84
N GLN A 174 19.44 -2.71 9.20
CA GLN A 174 19.78 -4.07 9.53
C GLN A 174 20.33 -4.77 8.29
N ASN A 175 21.26 -5.67 8.50
CA ASN A 175 22.04 -6.27 7.44
C ASN A 175 21.16 -7.05 6.45
N GLY A 176 21.52 -7.00 5.18
CA GLY A 176 20.77 -7.54 4.06
C GLY A 176 20.50 -9.06 4.04
N THR A 177 21.05 -9.82 5.01
CA THR A 177 20.66 -11.24 5.17
C THR A 177 19.18 -11.41 5.48
N ALA A 178 18.53 -10.40 6.07
CA ALA A 178 17.10 -10.38 6.26
C ALA A 178 16.31 -10.21 4.96
N LYS A 179 16.96 -9.83 3.87
CA LYS A 179 16.34 -9.52 2.59
C LYS A 179 15.55 -10.70 2.02
N ALA A 180 16.10 -11.90 2.09
CA ALA A 180 15.45 -13.10 1.60
C ALA A 180 14.40 -13.65 2.56
N GLU A 181 14.62 -13.50 3.87
CA GLU A 181 13.77 -14.11 4.90
C GLU A 181 12.50 -13.29 5.20
N ASN A 182 12.58 -11.97 5.07
CA ASN A 182 11.51 -11.06 5.46
C ASN A 182 10.81 -10.39 4.27
N ARG A 183 11.17 -10.76 3.06
CA ARG A 183 10.55 -10.22 1.87
C ARG A 183 9.12 -10.75 1.77
N PRO A 184 8.12 -9.88 1.61
CA PRO A 184 6.75 -10.32 1.36
C PRO A 184 6.71 -11.25 0.15
N VAL A 185 6.03 -12.36 0.29
CA VAL A 185 5.86 -13.31 -0.81
C VAL A 185 4.77 -12.77 -1.72
N ARG A 186 5.17 -12.35 -2.91
CA ARG A 186 4.24 -11.91 -3.93
C ARG A 186 3.33 -13.07 -4.34
N GLY A 187 2.04 -12.83 -4.36
CA GLY A 187 1.08 -13.86 -4.73
C GLY A 187 0.81 -14.88 -3.62
N SER A 188 1.19 -14.59 -2.37
CA SER A 188 0.78 -15.41 -1.24
C SER A 188 -0.72 -15.60 -1.24
N THR A 189 -1.14 -16.84 -1.15
CA THR A 189 -2.56 -17.19 -1.07
C THR A 189 -3.18 -16.66 0.20
N TYR A 190 -4.29 -16.07 0.02
CA TYR A 190 -5.17 -15.62 1.08
C TYR A 190 -6.25 -16.67 1.33
#